data_02601c51610e0f571335c65236bb969c
#
_entry.id   02601c51610e0f571335c65236bb969c
#
_cell.length_a   1.000
_cell.length_b   1.000
_cell.length_c   1.000
_cell.angle_alpha   90.00
_cell.angle_beta   90.00
_cell.angle_gamma   90.00
#
_symmetry.space_group_name_H-M   'P 1'
#
loop_
_entity.id
_entity.type
_entity.pdbx_description
1 polymer ?
#
loop_
_entity_poly.entity_id
_entity_poly.type
_entity_poly.pdbx_seq_one_letter_code
_entity_poly.pdbx_strand_id
1 'polypeptide(L)'
;MAAPLLALSMSELLFAIISAIAFTTVLGTVSGLILASAGAVAHDLIDSFTSEELTDHEQVRVAKIASVVVGVIAIVLGILFKEMNVSYLVGWAFSVAASANLPSLVMLLFWKRTTKAGIIAAIVVGMTSSLAWILLSADTYSQVYGLAAADAIVPFSQPGIVTIPLGFATLV
;
A
#
# COMPACT_ATOMS: atom_id res chain seq x y z
N MET A 1 0.23 12.83 15.62
CA MET A 1 1.51 13.21 16.28
C MET A 1 1.37 13.39 17.81
N ALA A 2 0.51 12.62 18.48
CA ALA A 2 0.25 12.80 19.91
C ALA A 2 1.47 12.54 20.81
N ALA A 3 2.22 11.47 20.59
CA ALA A 3 3.34 11.10 21.44
C ALA A 3 4.50 12.12 21.45
N PRO A 4 4.99 12.64 20.31
CA PRO A 4 5.99 13.72 20.33
C PRO A 4 5.48 15.00 20.98
N LEU A 5 4.21 15.38 20.76
CA LEU A 5 3.63 16.59 21.38
C LEU A 5 3.50 16.45 22.90
N LEU A 6 3.11 15.26 23.38
CA LEU A 6 3.09 14.97 24.81
C LEU A 6 4.50 15.03 25.41
N ALA A 7 5.49 14.49 24.72
CA ALA A 7 6.88 14.56 25.16
C ALA A 7 7.39 16.00 25.23
N LEU A 8 7.01 16.85 24.28
CA LEU A 8 7.36 18.26 24.27
C LEU A 8 6.78 19.02 25.50
N SER A 9 5.57 18.65 25.92
CA SER A 9 4.96 19.25 27.13
C SER A 9 5.66 18.86 28.42
N MET A 10 6.47 17.78 28.41
CA MET A 10 7.24 17.34 29.57
C MET A 10 8.67 17.85 29.57
N SER A 11 9.40 17.72 28.48
CA SER A 11 10.74 18.30 28.29
C SER A 11 11.18 18.26 26.82
N GLU A 12 12.01 19.24 26.42
CA GLU A 12 12.60 19.30 25.07
C GLU A 12 13.52 18.10 24.80
N LEU A 13 14.24 17.61 25.79
CA LEU A 13 15.10 16.43 25.67
C LEU A 13 14.28 15.19 25.36
N LEU A 14 13.16 15.00 26.06
CA LEU A 14 12.27 13.86 25.86
C LEU A 14 11.64 13.91 24.46
N PHE A 15 11.23 15.11 24.02
CA PHE A 15 10.76 15.33 22.65
C PHE A 15 11.80 14.94 21.60
N ALA A 16 13.05 15.36 21.77
CA ALA A 16 14.14 15.04 20.85
C ALA A 16 14.38 13.52 20.76
N ILE A 17 14.41 12.83 21.90
CA ILE A 17 14.61 11.38 21.97
C ILE A 17 13.45 10.63 21.28
N ILE A 18 12.21 10.96 21.63
CA ILE A 18 11.03 10.29 21.04
C ILE A 18 10.92 10.55 19.54
N SER A 19 11.21 11.77 19.11
CA SER A 19 11.22 12.13 17.69
C SER A 19 12.30 11.39 16.91
N ALA A 20 13.50 11.24 17.47
CA ALA A 20 14.59 10.47 16.86
C ALA A 20 14.24 8.98 16.73
N ILE A 21 13.66 8.39 17.78
CA ILE A 21 13.22 7.00 17.76
C ILE A 21 12.12 6.80 16.69
N ALA A 22 11.11 7.67 16.67
CA ALA A 22 10.03 7.61 15.70
C ALA A 22 10.57 7.73 14.26
N PHE A 23 11.46 8.68 14.01
CA PHE A 23 12.08 8.86 12.69
C PHE A 23 12.88 7.64 12.26
N THR A 24 13.70 7.09 13.14
CA THR A 24 14.51 5.88 12.84
C THR A 24 13.62 4.67 12.53
N THR A 25 12.53 4.50 13.28
CA THR A 25 11.57 3.41 13.06
C THR A 25 10.89 3.53 11.69
N VAL A 26 10.43 4.73 11.34
CA VAL A 26 9.81 4.99 10.04
C VAL A 26 10.81 4.77 8.91
N LEU A 27 12.03 5.27 9.04
CA LEU A 27 13.08 5.12 8.04
C LEU A 27 13.42 3.64 7.78
N GLY A 28 13.54 2.84 8.85
CA GLY A 28 13.77 1.39 8.74
C GLY A 28 12.63 0.67 8.00
N THR A 29 11.38 1.00 8.34
CA THR A 29 10.20 0.42 7.69
C THR A 29 10.12 0.80 6.21
N VAL A 30 10.29 2.07 5.87
CA VAL A 30 10.25 2.56 4.49
C VAL A 30 11.35 1.93 3.65
N SER A 31 12.57 1.84 4.18
CA SER A 31 13.70 1.20 3.50
C SER A 31 13.41 -0.28 3.21
N GLY A 32 12.85 -1.00 4.18
CA GLY A 32 12.47 -2.40 4.00
C GLY A 32 11.39 -2.59 2.93
N LEU A 33 10.37 -1.73 2.91
CA LEU A 33 9.29 -1.77 1.90
C LEU A 33 9.81 -1.46 0.49
N ILE A 34 10.68 -0.46 0.34
CA ILE A 34 11.30 -0.13 -0.95
C ILE A 34 12.15 -1.31 -1.44
N LEU A 35 12.95 -1.90 -0.56
CA LEU A 35 13.80 -3.04 -0.92
C LEU A 35 12.96 -4.26 -1.32
N ALA A 36 11.91 -4.59 -0.58
CA ALA A 36 11.00 -5.68 -0.90
C ALA A 36 10.30 -5.47 -2.25
N SER A 37 9.79 -4.24 -2.49
CA SER A 37 9.14 -3.89 -3.76
C SER A 37 10.13 -3.95 -4.94
N ALA A 38 11.35 -3.47 -4.75
CA ALA A 38 12.38 -3.50 -5.77
C ALA A 38 12.83 -4.93 -6.09
N GLY A 39 12.93 -5.80 -5.09
CA GLY A 39 13.23 -7.23 -5.25
C GLY A 39 12.15 -7.94 -6.05
N ALA A 40 10.87 -7.70 -5.73
CA ALA A 40 9.75 -8.27 -6.47
C ALA A 40 9.74 -7.81 -7.95
N VAL A 41 10.02 -6.54 -8.22
CA VAL A 41 10.13 -6.03 -9.60
C VAL A 41 11.29 -6.67 -10.34
N ALA A 42 12.45 -6.78 -9.72
CA ALA A 42 13.65 -7.31 -10.37
C ALA A 42 13.55 -8.81 -10.63
N HIS A 43 13.05 -9.57 -9.65
CA HIS A 43 13.03 -11.03 -9.72
C HIS A 43 11.74 -11.55 -10.39
N ASP A 44 10.57 -11.09 -9.94
CA ASP A 44 9.32 -11.72 -10.37
C ASP A 44 8.77 -11.11 -11.66
N LEU A 45 8.87 -9.78 -11.81
CA LEU A 45 8.28 -9.10 -12.95
C LEU A 45 9.18 -9.21 -14.17
N ILE A 46 10.46 -8.91 -14.06
CA ILE A 46 11.37 -8.87 -15.21
C ILE A 46 11.71 -10.27 -15.70
N ASP A 47 11.97 -11.23 -14.81
CA ASP A 47 12.18 -12.62 -15.20
C ASP A 47 10.96 -13.22 -15.92
N SER A 48 9.74 -12.76 -15.57
CA SER A 48 8.52 -13.22 -16.25
C SER A 48 8.36 -12.67 -17.67
N PHE A 49 8.98 -11.54 -17.98
CA PHE A 49 8.90 -10.89 -19.30
C PHE A 49 10.13 -11.12 -20.17
N THR A 50 11.24 -11.56 -19.61
CA THR A 50 12.50 -11.78 -20.32
C THR A 50 12.69 -13.28 -20.52
N SER A 51 12.93 -13.72 -21.77
CA SER A 51 13.14 -15.13 -22.11
C SER A 51 14.53 -15.65 -21.73
N GLU A 52 15.45 -14.77 -21.39
CA GLU A 52 16.81 -15.09 -20.95
C GLU A 52 16.94 -14.79 -19.45
N GLU A 53 17.59 -15.69 -18.72
CA GLU A 53 17.90 -15.46 -17.31
C GLU A 53 18.83 -14.26 -17.18
N LEU A 54 18.40 -13.26 -16.41
CA LEU A 54 19.22 -12.08 -16.11
C LEU A 54 20.45 -12.49 -15.29
N THR A 55 21.59 -11.94 -15.63
CA THR A 55 22.79 -12.09 -14.79
C THR A 55 22.60 -11.38 -13.44
N ASP A 56 23.26 -11.85 -12.38
CA ASP A 56 23.21 -11.24 -11.04
C ASP A 56 23.44 -9.72 -11.07
N HIS A 57 24.29 -9.27 -11.97
CA HIS A 57 24.63 -7.85 -12.11
C HIS A 57 23.48 -7.04 -12.70
N GLU A 58 22.77 -7.60 -13.64
CA GLU A 58 21.58 -6.99 -14.25
C GLU A 58 20.40 -6.96 -13.28
N GLN A 59 20.17 -8.03 -12.52
CA GLN A 59 19.14 -8.06 -11.46
C GLN A 59 19.38 -6.96 -10.42
N VAL A 60 20.62 -6.80 -9.94
CA VAL A 60 20.98 -5.73 -9.00
C VAL A 60 20.78 -4.34 -9.61
N ARG A 61 21.10 -4.15 -10.91
CA ARG A 61 20.88 -2.88 -11.60
C ARG A 61 19.38 -2.55 -11.70
N VAL A 62 18.58 -3.52 -12.05
CA VAL A 62 17.12 -3.38 -12.14
C VAL A 62 16.53 -3.08 -10.76
N ALA A 63 16.95 -3.79 -9.72
CA ALA A 63 16.50 -3.54 -8.35
C ALA A 63 16.85 -2.12 -7.88
N LYS A 64 18.02 -1.59 -8.22
CA LYS A 64 18.39 -0.19 -7.92
C LYS A 64 17.50 0.81 -8.64
N ILE A 65 17.22 0.60 -9.93
CA ILE A 65 16.33 1.49 -10.69
C ILE A 65 14.91 1.42 -10.11
N ALA A 66 14.39 0.23 -9.84
CA ALA A 66 13.08 0.03 -9.23
C ALA A 66 12.99 0.72 -7.86
N SER A 67 14.03 0.63 -7.02
CA SER A 67 14.09 1.31 -5.72
C SER A 67 13.96 2.84 -5.87
N VAL A 68 14.65 3.42 -6.83
CA VAL A 68 14.57 4.87 -7.10
C VAL A 68 13.16 5.24 -7.58
N VAL A 69 12.60 4.48 -8.51
CA VAL A 69 11.24 4.75 -9.03
C VAL A 69 10.19 4.66 -7.92
N VAL A 70 10.22 3.60 -7.13
CA VAL A 70 9.31 3.43 -5.98
C VAL A 70 9.50 4.56 -4.96
N GLY A 71 10.74 4.94 -4.66
CA GLY A 71 11.04 6.05 -3.77
C GLY A 71 10.48 7.39 -4.27
N VAL A 72 10.65 7.69 -5.54
CA VAL A 72 10.08 8.91 -6.16
C VAL A 72 8.56 8.91 -6.10
N ILE A 73 7.92 7.78 -6.43
CA ILE A 73 6.46 7.64 -6.32
C ILE A 73 6.00 7.86 -4.87
N ALA A 74 6.69 7.27 -3.90
CA ALA A 74 6.37 7.43 -2.49
C ALA A 74 6.48 8.91 -2.04
N ILE A 75 7.50 9.64 -2.49
CA ILE A 75 7.66 11.07 -2.18
C ILE A 75 6.51 11.89 -2.80
N VAL A 76 6.18 11.65 -4.07
CA VAL A 76 5.08 12.35 -4.74
C VAL A 76 3.76 12.13 -4.03
N LEU A 77 3.44 10.87 -3.69
CA LEU A 77 2.24 10.53 -2.93
C LEU A 77 2.26 11.15 -1.53
N GLY A 78 3.41 11.16 -0.86
CA GLY A 78 3.56 11.79 0.45
C GLY A 78 3.28 13.31 0.41
N ILE A 79 3.68 13.99 -0.66
CA ILE A 79 3.40 15.42 -0.86
C ILE A 79 1.90 15.64 -1.16
N LEU A 80 1.30 14.80 -2.00
CA LEU A 80 -0.12 14.90 -2.36
C LEU A 80 -1.03 14.68 -1.15
N PHE A 81 -0.68 13.75 -0.27
CA PHE A 81 -1.49 13.36 0.88
C PHE A 81 -1.01 13.96 2.22
N LYS A 82 -0.15 14.99 2.20
CA LYS A 82 0.46 15.59 3.41
C LYS A 82 -0.56 16.12 4.44
N GLU A 83 -1.71 16.60 3.98
CA GLU A 83 -2.77 17.15 4.84
C GLU A 83 -3.67 16.05 5.42
N MET A 84 -3.58 14.83 4.92
CA MET A 84 -4.42 13.73 5.38
C MET A 84 -3.91 13.11 6.69
N ASN A 85 -4.84 12.61 7.48
CA ASN A 85 -4.49 11.87 8.69
C ASN A 85 -3.78 10.55 8.32
N VAL A 86 -2.60 10.35 8.89
CA VAL A 86 -1.75 9.16 8.65
C VAL A 86 -2.51 7.86 8.92
N SER A 87 -3.41 7.83 9.91
CA SER A 87 -4.19 6.63 10.23
C SER A 87 -5.10 6.20 9.09
N TYR A 88 -5.67 7.14 8.33
CA TYR A 88 -6.46 6.82 7.14
C TYR A 88 -5.58 6.26 6.02
N LEU A 89 -4.43 6.87 5.76
CA LEU A 89 -3.49 6.41 4.73
C LEU A 89 -3.01 4.98 5.01
N VAL A 90 -2.68 4.68 6.26
CA VAL A 90 -2.30 3.33 6.69
C VAL A 90 -3.47 2.35 6.52
N GLY A 91 -4.67 2.74 6.95
CA GLY A 91 -5.88 1.92 6.77
C GLY A 91 -6.18 1.61 5.31
N TRP A 92 -6.02 2.58 4.42
CA TRP A 92 -6.18 2.39 2.97
C TRP A 92 -5.13 1.44 2.40
N ALA A 93 -3.86 1.62 2.76
CA ALA A 93 -2.78 0.74 2.30
C ALA A 93 -3.02 -0.72 2.70
N PHE A 94 -3.40 -0.96 3.96
CA PHE A 94 -3.77 -2.30 4.43
C PHE A 94 -5.03 -2.84 3.74
N SER A 95 -6.04 -2.01 3.50
CA SER A 95 -7.26 -2.42 2.80
C SER A 95 -6.97 -2.85 1.37
N VAL A 96 -6.15 -2.10 0.63
CA VAL A 96 -5.73 -2.47 -0.73
C VAL A 96 -4.94 -3.78 -0.72
N ALA A 97 -3.95 -3.88 0.17
CA ALA A 97 -3.12 -5.08 0.29
C ALA A 97 -3.95 -6.32 0.68
N ALA A 98 -4.87 -6.18 1.63
CA ALA A 98 -5.75 -7.26 2.06
C ALA A 98 -6.74 -7.65 0.95
N SER A 99 -7.34 -6.70 0.25
CA SER A 99 -8.29 -6.99 -0.82
C SER A 99 -7.65 -7.71 -2.01
N ALA A 100 -6.39 -7.39 -2.31
CA ALA A 100 -5.64 -8.05 -3.37
C ALA A 100 -5.16 -9.45 -2.97
N ASN A 101 -4.66 -9.62 -1.75
CA ASN A 101 -3.91 -10.83 -1.40
C ASN A 101 -4.68 -11.81 -0.51
N LEU A 102 -5.50 -11.33 0.45
CA LEU A 102 -6.15 -12.19 1.44
C LEU A 102 -7.07 -13.25 0.81
N PRO A 103 -7.98 -12.91 -0.13
CA PRO A 103 -8.83 -13.91 -0.77
C PRO A 103 -8.02 -14.99 -1.48
N SER A 104 -7.00 -14.58 -2.24
CA SER A 104 -6.12 -15.48 -2.98
C SER A 104 -5.35 -16.42 -2.07
N LEU A 105 -4.76 -15.92 -0.98
CA LEU A 105 -4.01 -16.73 -0.01
C LEU A 105 -4.92 -17.73 0.71
N VAL A 106 -6.06 -17.29 1.20
CA VAL A 106 -6.99 -18.17 1.93
C VAL A 106 -7.52 -19.27 1.02
N MET A 107 -7.96 -18.92 -0.19
CA MET A 107 -8.49 -19.90 -1.12
C MET A 107 -7.42 -20.86 -1.64
N LEU A 108 -6.18 -20.40 -1.83
CA LEU A 108 -5.08 -21.27 -2.22
C LEU A 108 -4.77 -22.32 -1.13
N LEU A 109 -4.86 -21.95 0.14
CA LEU A 109 -4.56 -22.84 1.26
C LEU A 109 -5.71 -23.82 1.58
N PHE A 110 -6.97 -23.37 1.46
CA PHE A 110 -8.12 -24.12 1.97
C PHE A 110 -9.08 -24.62 0.88
N TRP A 111 -8.98 -24.13 -0.36
CA TRP A 111 -9.91 -24.49 -1.44
C TRP A 111 -9.22 -25.21 -2.59
N LYS A 112 -9.43 -26.52 -2.70
CA LYS A 112 -8.76 -27.38 -3.71
C LYS A 112 -9.09 -27.07 -5.17
N ARG A 113 -10.13 -26.28 -5.43
CA ARG A 113 -10.60 -25.93 -6.78
C ARG A 113 -10.09 -24.59 -7.29
N THR A 114 -9.20 -23.93 -6.51
CA THR A 114 -8.60 -22.65 -6.89
C THR A 114 -7.80 -22.80 -8.19
N THR A 115 -8.06 -21.91 -9.15
CA THR A 115 -7.38 -21.87 -10.44
C THR A 115 -6.41 -20.68 -10.53
N LYS A 116 -5.37 -20.80 -11.36
CA LYS A 116 -4.44 -19.68 -11.63
C LYS A 116 -5.17 -18.44 -12.14
N ALA A 117 -6.12 -18.63 -13.05
CA ALA A 117 -6.93 -17.53 -13.61
C ALA A 117 -7.79 -16.85 -12.54
N GLY A 118 -8.40 -17.63 -11.64
CA GLY A 118 -9.18 -17.11 -10.51
C GLY A 118 -8.33 -16.26 -9.55
N ILE A 119 -7.12 -16.72 -9.23
CA ILE A 119 -6.18 -15.95 -8.37
C ILE A 119 -5.84 -14.61 -9.03
N ILE A 120 -5.46 -14.61 -10.30
CA ILE A 120 -5.13 -13.38 -11.03
C ILE A 120 -6.33 -12.44 -11.06
N ALA A 121 -7.52 -12.95 -11.37
CA ALA A 121 -8.75 -12.17 -11.39
C ALA A 121 -9.06 -11.56 -10.02
N ALA A 122 -8.94 -12.32 -8.93
CA ALA A 122 -9.19 -11.84 -7.58
C ALA A 122 -8.20 -10.73 -7.15
N ILE A 123 -6.92 -10.88 -7.48
CA ILE A 123 -5.91 -9.85 -7.21
C ILE A 123 -6.24 -8.56 -7.97
N VAL A 124 -6.52 -8.67 -9.27
CA VAL A 124 -6.84 -7.50 -10.12
C VAL A 124 -8.13 -6.83 -9.66
N VAL A 125 -9.19 -7.59 -9.43
CA VAL A 125 -10.48 -7.06 -8.96
C VAL A 125 -10.34 -6.47 -7.55
N GLY A 126 -9.67 -7.16 -6.63
CA GLY A 126 -9.46 -6.68 -5.26
C GLY A 126 -8.68 -5.36 -5.24
N MET A 127 -7.61 -5.26 -6.01
CA MET A 127 -6.79 -4.06 -6.10
C MET A 127 -7.54 -2.91 -6.79
N THR A 128 -8.11 -3.13 -7.95
CA THR A 128 -8.81 -2.08 -8.71
C THR A 128 -10.07 -1.58 -8.01
N SER A 129 -10.86 -2.47 -7.42
CA SER A 129 -12.04 -2.07 -6.64
C SER A 129 -11.67 -1.28 -5.38
N SER A 130 -10.59 -1.66 -4.68
CA SER A 130 -10.13 -0.90 -3.51
C SER A 130 -9.63 0.50 -3.88
N LEU A 131 -8.86 0.63 -4.96
CA LEU A 131 -8.39 1.92 -5.45
C LEU A 131 -9.57 2.79 -5.91
N ALA A 132 -10.51 2.23 -6.68
CA ALA A 132 -11.70 2.94 -7.09
C ALA A 132 -12.53 3.41 -5.88
N TRP A 133 -12.69 2.55 -4.86
CA TRP A 133 -13.38 2.90 -3.64
C TRP A 133 -12.74 4.08 -2.91
N ILE A 134 -11.42 4.07 -2.74
CA ILE A 134 -10.66 5.15 -2.12
C ILE A 134 -10.86 6.47 -2.88
N LEU A 135 -10.73 6.44 -4.21
CA LEU A 135 -10.87 7.64 -5.03
C LEU A 135 -12.29 8.23 -4.99
N LEU A 136 -13.31 7.40 -4.78
CA LEU A 136 -14.73 7.80 -4.73
C LEU A 136 -15.22 8.02 -3.28
N SER A 137 -14.36 7.90 -2.27
CA SER A 137 -14.73 8.03 -0.87
C SER A 137 -14.91 9.48 -0.43
N ALA A 138 -15.72 9.67 0.60
CA ALA A 138 -16.00 10.98 1.18
C ALA A 138 -14.76 11.72 1.68
N ASP A 139 -13.77 10.97 2.22
CA ASP A 139 -12.51 11.56 2.69
C ASP A 139 -11.65 12.08 1.53
N THR A 140 -11.58 11.35 0.42
CA THR A 140 -10.85 11.81 -0.78
C THR A 140 -11.53 13.03 -1.39
N TYR A 141 -12.87 13.04 -1.44
CA TYR A 141 -13.62 14.19 -1.94
C TYR A 141 -13.34 15.43 -1.12
N SER A 142 -13.37 15.34 0.20
CA SER A 142 -13.17 16.51 1.07
C SER A 142 -11.72 16.97 1.18
N GLN A 143 -10.77 16.05 1.27
CA GLN A 143 -9.37 16.37 1.59
C GLN A 143 -8.47 16.50 0.36
N VAL A 144 -8.78 15.81 -0.74
CA VAL A 144 -7.97 15.83 -1.97
C VAL A 144 -8.63 16.68 -3.05
N TYR A 145 -9.93 16.49 -3.28
CA TYR A 145 -10.64 17.22 -4.35
C TYR A 145 -11.21 18.56 -3.90
N GLY A 146 -11.30 18.83 -2.58
CA GLY A 146 -11.90 20.05 -2.05
C GLY A 146 -13.41 20.16 -2.32
N LEU A 147 -14.08 19.02 -2.57
CA LEU A 147 -15.52 18.92 -2.81
C LEU A 147 -16.26 18.59 -1.52
N ALA A 148 -17.58 18.79 -1.51
CA ALA A 148 -18.36 18.44 -0.34
C ALA A 148 -18.39 16.90 -0.15
N ALA A 149 -18.14 16.45 1.08
CA ALA A 149 -18.16 15.01 1.42
C ALA A 149 -19.55 14.35 1.14
N ALA A 150 -20.61 15.17 1.12
CA ALA A 150 -21.97 14.70 0.79
C ALA A 150 -22.15 14.33 -0.69
N ASP A 151 -21.29 14.83 -1.58
CA ASP A 151 -21.33 14.53 -3.01
C ASP A 151 -20.55 13.26 -3.35
N ALA A 152 -19.91 12.63 -2.37
CA ALA A 152 -19.16 11.41 -2.57
C ALA A 152 -20.08 10.24 -2.90
N ILE A 153 -19.68 9.44 -3.89
CA ILE A 153 -20.45 8.26 -4.32
C ILE A 153 -20.46 7.19 -3.23
N VAL A 154 -19.38 7.12 -2.44
CA VAL A 154 -19.20 6.11 -1.41
C VAL A 154 -19.18 6.77 -0.02
N PRO A 155 -20.11 6.39 0.88
CA PRO A 155 -20.27 7.07 2.16
C PRO A 155 -19.23 6.75 3.21
N PHE A 156 -18.46 5.67 3.06
CA PHE A 156 -17.45 5.26 4.04
C PHE A 156 -16.07 5.03 3.43
N SER A 157 -15.07 5.33 4.22
CA SER A 157 -13.69 5.49 3.78
C SER A 157 -12.88 4.19 3.71
N GLN A 158 -13.38 3.11 4.34
CA GLN A 158 -12.65 1.85 4.43
C GLN A 158 -13.12 0.87 3.35
N PRO A 159 -12.34 0.67 2.26
CA PRO A 159 -12.74 -0.16 1.14
C PRO A 159 -12.81 -1.66 1.49
N GLY A 160 -11.97 -2.13 2.41
CA GLY A 160 -11.78 -3.54 2.71
C GLY A 160 -13.07 -4.28 3.11
N ILE A 161 -14.05 -3.59 3.70
CA ILE A 161 -15.34 -4.19 4.09
C ILE A 161 -16.10 -4.76 2.88
N VAL A 162 -15.99 -4.12 1.72
CA VAL A 162 -16.68 -4.55 0.49
C VAL A 162 -15.72 -5.27 -0.46
N THR A 163 -14.50 -4.77 -0.59
CA THR A 163 -13.57 -5.24 -1.62
C THR A 163 -12.91 -6.59 -1.28
N ILE A 164 -12.77 -6.93 0.01
CA ILE A 164 -12.31 -8.27 0.42
C ILE A 164 -13.35 -9.35 0.09
N PRO A 165 -14.65 -9.22 0.50
CA PRO A 165 -15.68 -10.15 0.06
C PRO A 165 -15.81 -10.26 -1.47
N LEU A 166 -15.66 -9.14 -2.19
CA LEU A 166 -15.68 -9.14 -3.64
C LEU A 166 -14.53 -9.98 -4.22
N GLY A 167 -13.34 -9.89 -3.65
CA GLY A 167 -12.20 -10.73 -4.02
C GLY A 167 -12.47 -12.23 -3.82
N PHE A 168 -13.13 -12.61 -2.72
CA PHE A 168 -13.58 -14.00 -2.51
C PHE A 168 -14.61 -14.43 -3.53
N ALA A 169 -15.58 -13.57 -3.87
CA ALA A 169 -16.61 -13.88 -4.85
C ALA A 169 -16.06 -14.09 -6.27
N THR A 170 -14.95 -13.46 -6.62
CA THR A 170 -14.28 -13.64 -7.92
C THR A 170 -13.49 -14.95 -8.04
N LEU A 171 -13.23 -15.64 -6.92
CA LEU A 171 -12.50 -16.92 -6.89
C LEU A 171 -13.41 -18.15 -6.98
N VAL A 172 -14.71 -17.99 -6.73
CA VAL A 172 -15.72 -19.03 -6.75
C VAL A 172 -16.41 -19.11 -8.11
#